data_99044d0913ae8acd319c106560ad6856
#
_entry.id   99044d0913ae8acd319c106560ad6856
#
_cell.length_a   1.000
_cell.length_b   1.000
_cell.length_c   1.000
_cell.angle_alpha   90.00
_cell.angle_beta   90.00
_cell.angle_gamma   90.00
#
_symmetry.space_group_name_H-M   'P 1'
#
loop_
_entity.id
_entity.type
_entity.pdbx_description
1 polymer ?
#
loop_
_entity_poly.entity_id
_entity_poly.type
_entity_poly.pdbx_seq_one_letter_code
_entity_poly.pdbx_strand_id
1 'polypeptide(L)'
;MKRTPLVLSLALVAAVSVGCATLDAKQREWIFQPSDRSWGGAQSTEGMQDVWIELPTQAAGKPEQLHGLWLPQPQADAPVLLYLHGARWNVAGSSGRIRRMHELGFSVLAIDYRGFGKSSAGLPSEAS
;
A
#
# COMPACT_ATOMS: atom_id res chain seq x y z
N MET A 1 -36.83 -32.06 -23.16
CA MET A 1 -36.66 -31.33 -21.89
C MET A 1 -35.36 -31.78 -21.20
N LYS A 2 -34.21 -31.18 -21.55
CA LYS A 2 -32.89 -31.50 -20.95
C LYS A 2 -32.09 -30.22 -20.59
N ARG A 3 -32.79 -29.17 -20.09
CA ARG A 3 -32.16 -27.89 -19.74
C ARG A 3 -31.64 -27.79 -18.29
N THR A 4 -32.13 -28.70 -17.42
CA THR A 4 -31.78 -28.74 -15.99
C THR A 4 -30.30 -28.96 -15.70
N PRO A 5 -29.56 -29.88 -16.36
CA PRO A 5 -28.14 -30.09 -16.07
C PRO A 5 -27.27 -28.91 -16.51
N LEU A 6 -27.63 -28.23 -17.60
CA LEU A 6 -26.89 -27.05 -18.07
C LEU A 6 -27.02 -25.87 -17.11
N VAL A 7 -28.22 -25.64 -16.59
CA VAL A 7 -28.46 -24.55 -15.60
C VAL A 7 -27.74 -24.84 -14.30
N LEU A 8 -27.74 -26.08 -13.83
CA LEU A 8 -26.98 -26.50 -12.64
C LEU A 8 -25.48 -26.34 -12.83
N SER A 9 -24.96 -26.70 -14.00
CA SER A 9 -23.53 -26.54 -14.30
C SER A 9 -23.12 -25.06 -14.36
N LEU A 10 -23.90 -24.20 -14.97
CA LEU A 10 -23.66 -22.76 -15.01
C LEU A 10 -23.71 -22.11 -13.62
N ALA A 11 -24.69 -22.52 -12.80
CA ALA A 11 -24.79 -22.04 -11.42
C ALA A 11 -23.60 -22.48 -10.57
N LEU A 12 -23.10 -23.69 -10.74
CA LEU A 12 -21.91 -24.19 -10.05
C LEU A 12 -20.66 -23.42 -10.46
N VAL A 13 -20.46 -23.19 -11.75
CA VAL A 13 -19.32 -22.40 -12.25
C VAL A 13 -19.37 -20.97 -11.72
N ALA A 14 -20.53 -20.33 -11.73
CA ALA A 14 -20.69 -18.99 -11.17
C ALA A 14 -20.39 -18.97 -9.66
N ALA A 15 -20.87 -19.93 -8.88
CA ALA A 15 -20.62 -20.03 -7.45
C ALA A 15 -19.11 -20.22 -7.14
N VAL A 16 -18.43 -21.07 -7.90
CA VAL A 16 -16.98 -21.29 -7.75
C VAL A 16 -16.20 -20.01 -8.10
N SER A 17 -16.55 -19.32 -9.19
CA SER A 17 -15.88 -18.08 -9.60
C SER A 17 -16.04 -16.98 -8.56
N VAL A 18 -17.23 -16.80 -8.00
CA VAL A 18 -17.48 -15.82 -6.91
C VAL A 18 -16.72 -16.23 -5.65
N GLY A 19 -16.70 -17.53 -5.31
CA GLY A 19 -15.95 -18.05 -4.16
C GLY A 19 -14.46 -17.78 -4.27
N CYS A 20 -13.86 -18.01 -5.44
CA CYS A 20 -12.43 -17.73 -5.67
C CYS A 20 -12.12 -16.24 -5.55
N ALA A 21 -12.92 -15.37 -6.12
CA ALA A 21 -12.71 -13.92 -6.06
C ALA A 21 -12.81 -13.39 -4.62
N THR A 22 -13.76 -13.88 -3.82
CA THR A 22 -13.92 -13.50 -2.42
C THR A 22 -12.79 -14.02 -1.55
N LEU A 23 -12.28 -15.23 -1.81
CA LEU A 23 -11.12 -15.77 -1.11
C LEU A 23 -9.86 -14.97 -1.39
N ASP A 24 -9.62 -14.59 -2.65
CA ASP A 24 -8.48 -13.78 -3.04
C ASP A 24 -8.50 -12.41 -2.34
N ALA A 25 -9.63 -11.71 -2.33
CA ALA A 25 -9.79 -10.44 -1.63
C ALA A 25 -9.55 -10.59 -0.11
N LYS A 26 -10.09 -11.63 0.52
CA LYS A 26 -9.89 -11.91 1.95
C LYS A 26 -8.45 -12.29 2.26
N GLN A 27 -7.81 -13.06 1.42
CA GLN A 27 -6.41 -13.42 1.57
C GLN A 27 -5.51 -12.17 1.54
N ARG A 28 -5.75 -11.24 0.61
CA ARG A 28 -5.02 -9.97 0.54
C ARG A 28 -5.24 -9.13 1.79
N GLU A 29 -6.49 -8.99 2.24
CA GLU A 29 -6.82 -8.28 3.47
C GLU A 29 -6.07 -8.85 4.68
N TRP A 30 -5.98 -10.18 4.79
CA TRP A 30 -5.29 -10.85 5.89
C TRP A 30 -3.76 -10.75 5.82
N ILE A 31 -3.19 -10.83 4.62
CA ILE A 31 -1.74 -10.76 4.42
C ILE A 31 -1.24 -9.33 4.62
N PHE A 32 -1.83 -8.37 3.92
CA PHE A 32 -1.34 -7.00 3.93
C PHE A 32 -1.84 -6.18 5.12
N GLN A 33 -3.03 -6.46 5.62
CA GLN A 33 -3.69 -5.75 6.71
C GLN A 33 -3.58 -4.22 6.56
N PRO A 34 -4.09 -3.67 5.45
CA PRO A 34 -4.01 -2.25 5.17
C PRO A 34 -4.63 -1.46 6.31
N SER A 35 -3.96 -0.43 6.77
CA SER A 35 -4.39 0.36 7.93
C SER A 35 -3.76 1.76 7.88
N ASP A 36 -4.50 2.73 8.37
CA ASP A 36 -4.03 4.08 8.69
C ASP A 36 -3.35 4.17 10.07
N ARG A 37 -3.39 3.08 10.85
CA ARG A 37 -2.85 3.03 12.21
C ARG A 37 -1.35 2.80 12.20
N SER A 38 -0.64 3.58 13.02
CA SER A 38 0.77 3.34 13.33
C SER A 38 0.87 2.30 14.45
N TRP A 39 1.60 1.22 14.20
CA TRP A 39 1.93 0.24 15.22
C TRP A 39 3.19 0.68 15.97
N GLY A 40 3.18 0.58 17.30
CA GLY A 40 4.37 0.90 18.11
C GLY A 40 4.44 2.30 18.72
N GLY A 41 3.30 3.01 18.78
CA GLY A 41 3.20 4.35 19.36
C GLY A 41 3.45 5.46 18.33
N ALA A 42 3.07 6.68 18.69
CA ALA A 42 3.29 7.86 17.85
C ALA A 42 4.80 8.16 17.78
N GLN A 43 5.43 7.78 16.69
CA GLN A 43 6.79 8.20 16.40
C GLN A 43 6.73 9.55 15.69
N SER A 44 7.60 10.48 16.12
CA SER A 44 7.66 11.81 15.53
C SER A 44 8.15 11.75 14.09
N THR A 45 7.41 12.38 13.20
CA THR A 45 7.83 12.66 11.81
C THR A 45 8.42 14.06 11.66
N GLU A 46 8.74 14.70 12.78
CA GLU A 46 9.35 16.04 12.80
C GLU A 46 10.60 16.11 11.92
N GLY A 47 10.72 17.14 11.12
CA GLY A 47 11.80 17.32 10.15
C GLY A 47 11.64 16.53 8.85
N MET A 48 10.65 15.64 8.75
CA MET A 48 10.29 14.97 7.50
C MET A 48 9.24 15.78 6.74
N GLN A 49 9.32 15.76 5.42
CA GLN A 49 8.39 16.45 4.54
C GLN A 49 7.37 15.46 3.97
N ASP A 50 6.07 15.80 4.06
CA ASP A 50 5.04 15.03 3.37
C ASP A 50 5.20 15.24 1.84
N VAL A 51 5.23 14.15 1.09
CA VAL A 51 5.25 14.15 -0.37
C VAL A 51 4.08 13.34 -0.90
N TRP A 52 3.58 13.74 -2.08
CA TRP A 52 2.45 13.08 -2.73
C TRP A 52 2.84 12.71 -4.15
N ILE A 53 2.63 11.45 -4.50
CA ILE A 53 2.93 10.90 -5.81
C ILE A 53 1.60 10.57 -6.47
N GLU A 54 1.27 11.27 -7.54
CA GLU A 54 0.07 10.99 -8.33
C GLU A 54 0.29 9.72 -9.14
N LEU A 55 -0.69 8.83 -9.07
CA LEU A 55 -0.71 7.62 -9.88
C LEU A 55 -1.51 7.88 -11.17
N PRO A 56 -1.10 7.28 -12.30
CA PRO A 56 -1.89 7.33 -13.52
C PRO A 56 -3.31 6.83 -13.25
N THR A 57 -4.30 7.65 -13.58
CA THR A 57 -5.71 7.30 -13.40
C THR A 57 -6.05 6.13 -14.33
N GLN A 58 -6.30 4.95 -13.78
CA GLN A 58 -6.87 3.85 -14.55
C GLN A 58 -8.37 4.08 -14.67
N ALA A 59 -8.83 4.48 -15.87
CA ALA A 59 -10.23 4.65 -16.28
C ALA A 59 -11.14 5.40 -15.28
N ALA A 60 -11.79 6.47 -15.70
CA ALA A 60 -12.97 7.16 -15.11
C ALA A 60 -13.09 7.25 -13.56
N GLY A 61 -11.98 7.10 -12.82
CA GLY A 61 -11.92 7.14 -11.35
C GLY A 61 -11.38 8.45 -10.79
N LYS A 62 -11.42 8.61 -9.48
CA LYS A 62 -10.73 9.69 -8.79
C LYS A 62 -9.22 9.54 -8.96
N PRO A 63 -8.44 10.64 -9.06
CA PRO A 63 -6.99 10.56 -9.02
C PRO A 63 -6.54 9.83 -7.76
N GLU A 64 -5.66 8.87 -7.91
CA GLU A 64 -5.06 8.16 -6.79
C GLU A 64 -3.69 8.75 -6.49
N GLN A 65 -3.36 8.81 -5.22
CA GLN A 65 -2.10 9.36 -4.74
C GLN A 65 -1.47 8.43 -3.71
N LEU A 66 -0.16 8.29 -3.78
CA LEU A 66 0.62 7.71 -2.70
C LEU A 66 1.19 8.82 -1.83
N HIS A 67 1.05 8.65 -0.54
CA HIS A 67 1.70 9.49 0.45
C HIS A 67 3.10 8.97 0.74
N GLY A 68 4.03 9.86 1.00
CA GLY A 68 5.36 9.51 1.43
C GLY A 68 5.94 10.54 2.39
N LEU A 69 7.04 10.17 3.01
CA LEU A 69 7.87 11.05 3.83
C LEU A 69 9.24 11.19 3.18
N TRP A 70 9.67 12.42 3.00
CA TRP A 70 10.99 12.77 2.48
C TRP A 70 11.86 13.36 3.58
N LEU A 71 13.03 12.81 3.77
CA LEU A 71 14.05 13.31 4.71
C LEU A 71 15.37 13.49 3.93
N PRO A 72 15.64 14.72 3.42
CA PRO A 72 16.83 15.00 2.64
C PRO A 72 18.06 15.15 3.50
N GLN A 73 19.22 14.80 2.94
CA GLN A 73 20.52 15.24 3.46
C GLN A 73 20.78 16.70 3.03
N PRO A 74 21.60 17.45 3.79
CA PRO A 74 22.04 18.79 3.39
C PRO A 74 22.86 18.79 2.09
N GLN A 75 23.57 17.70 1.80
CA GLN A 75 24.36 17.53 0.59
C GLN A 75 23.48 17.15 -0.59
N ALA A 76 23.50 17.94 -1.67
CA ALA A 76 22.65 17.74 -2.84
C ALA A 76 22.99 16.45 -3.62
N ASP A 77 24.20 15.94 -3.50
CA ASP A 77 24.70 14.73 -4.13
C ASP A 77 24.61 13.48 -3.23
N ALA A 78 23.99 13.61 -2.04
CA ALA A 78 23.79 12.48 -1.17
C ALA A 78 22.95 11.38 -1.86
N PRO A 79 23.31 10.11 -1.69
CA PRO A 79 22.57 9.03 -2.28
C PRO A 79 21.15 8.97 -1.74
N VAL A 80 20.18 8.66 -2.60
CA VAL A 80 18.76 8.53 -2.26
C VAL A 80 18.41 7.08 -2.01
N LEU A 81 17.79 6.82 -0.86
CA LEU A 81 17.27 5.52 -0.49
C LEU A 81 15.74 5.55 -0.52
N LEU A 82 15.14 4.64 -1.30
CA LEU A 82 13.72 4.38 -1.25
C LEU A 82 13.42 3.35 -0.14
N TYR A 83 12.64 3.79 0.86
CA TYR A 83 12.22 2.92 1.96
C TYR A 83 10.79 2.45 1.74
N LEU A 84 10.61 1.13 1.76
CA LEU A 84 9.33 0.44 1.64
C LEU A 84 9.02 -0.25 2.98
N HIS A 85 7.89 0.09 3.59
CA HIS A 85 7.49 -0.50 4.87
C HIS A 85 6.95 -1.93 4.69
N GLY A 86 6.96 -2.72 5.77
CA GLY A 86 6.35 -4.04 5.79
C GLY A 86 4.83 -4.00 5.94
N ALA A 87 4.17 -5.17 5.80
CA ALA A 87 2.75 -5.33 6.08
C ALA A 87 2.37 -4.78 7.46
N ARG A 88 1.16 -4.25 7.61
CA ARG A 88 0.63 -3.63 8.83
C ARG A 88 1.30 -2.32 9.27
N TRP A 89 2.35 -1.89 8.62
CA TRP A 89 3.08 -0.67 8.95
C TRP A 89 2.66 0.47 8.02
N ASN A 90 3.10 1.67 8.35
CA ASN A 90 3.04 2.84 7.50
C ASN A 90 4.34 3.64 7.67
N VAL A 91 4.53 4.67 6.84
CA VAL A 91 5.75 5.48 6.90
C VAL A 91 5.88 6.24 8.21
N ALA A 92 4.79 6.73 8.80
CA ALA A 92 4.82 7.41 10.09
C ALA A 92 5.29 6.49 11.22
N GLY A 93 4.80 5.25 11.24
CA GLY A 93 5.27 4.23 12.18
C GLY A 93 6.69 3.74 11.93
N SER A 94 7.25 4.07 10.78
CA SER A 94 8.62 3.71 10.38
C SER A 94 9.62 4.84 10.56
N SER A 95 9.22 5.99 11.11
CA SER A 95 10.06 7.20 11.20
C SER A 95 11.40 6.95 11.88
N GLY A 96 11.47 6.10 12.89
CA GLY A 96 12.75 5.73 13.52
C GLY A 96 13.71 5.01 12.57
N ARG A 97 13.20 4.16 11.67
CA ARG A 97 14.02 3.49 10.65
C ARG A 97 14.47 4.48 9.57
N ILE A 98 13.59 5.38 9.16
CA ILE A 98 13.90 6.45 8.20
C ILE A 98 15.04 7.32 8.74
N ARG A 99 14.96 7.75 10.02
CA ARG A 99 16.04 8.51 10.66
C ARG A 99 17.36 7.75 10.72
N ARG A 100 17.29 6.45 11.03
CA ARG A 100 18.49 5.62 11.06
C ARG A 100 19.20 5.55 9.72
N MET A 101 18.45 5.44 8.62
CA MET A 101 19.02 5.46 7.26
C MET A 101 19.59 6.84 6.93
N HIS A 102 18.91 7.91 7.35
CA HIS A 102 19.40 9.27 7.19
C HIS A 102 20.71 9.50 7.96
N GLU A 103 20.85 9.00 9.18
CA GLU A 103 22.10 9.04 9.97
C GLU A 103 23.27 8.33 9.26
N LEU A 104 22.98 7.36 8.40
CA LEU A 104 23.98 6.67 7.57
C LEU A 104 24.36 7.45 6.31
N GLY A 105 23.83 8.66 6.11
CA GLY A 105 24.19 9.53 4.99
C GLY A 105 23.26 9.48 3.79
N PHE A 106 22.10 8.81 3.88
CA PHE A 106 21.13 8.75 2.81
C PHE A 106 20.09 9.87 2.91
N SER A 107 19.73 10.47 1.78
CA SER A 107 18.43 11.11 1.66
C SER A 107 17.38 10.01 1.56
N VAL A 108 16.33 10.05 2.36
CA VAL A 108 15.37 8.93 2.42
C VAL A 108 14.00 9.35 1.91
N LEU A 109 13.50 8.65 0.90
CA LEU A 109 12.11 8.69 0.46
C LEU A 109 11.40 7.42 0.93
N ALA A 110 10.45 7.57 1.84
CA ALA A 110 9.60 6.48 2.30
C ALA A 110 8.19 6.66 1.75
N ILE A 111 7.55 5.62 1.25
CA ILE A 111 6.21 5.69 0.67
C ILE A 111 5.24 4.72 1.35
N ASP A 112 4.01 5.17 1.54
CA ASP A 112 2.88 4.34 1.92
C ASP A 112 2.28 3.70 0.67
N TYR A 113 2.10 2.38 0.70
CA TYR A 113 1.37 1.69 -0.36
C TYR A 113 -0.10 2.12 -0.36
N ARG A 114 -0.79 1.84 -1.47
CA ARG A 114 -2.24 1.99 -1.56
C ARG A 114 -2.92 1.24 -0.39
N GLY A 115 -3.86 1.89 0.28
CA GLY A 115 -4.55 1.34 1.45
C GLY A 115 -3.82 1.47 2.78
N PHE A 116 -2.63 2.09 2.80
CA PHE A 116 -1.86 2.33 4.02
C PHE A 116 -1.67 3.82 4.29
N GLY A 117 -1.54 4.16 5.57
CA GLY A 117 -1.26 5.50 6.04
C GLY A 117 -2.23 6.54 5.46
N LYS A 118 -1.67 7.56 4.80
CA LYS A 118 -2.44 8.63 4.15
C LYS A 118 -2.64 8.39 2.64
N SER A 119 -2.12 7.30 2.07
CA SER A 119 -2.31 6.97 0.64
C SER A 119 -3.77 6.67 0.31
N SER A 120 -4.12 6.78 -0.97
CA SER A 120 -5.46 6.46 -1.47
C SER A 120 -5.90 5.06 -1.04
N ALA A 121 -7.19 4.92 -0.70
CA ALA A 121 -7.76 3.65 -0.27
C ALA A 121 -7.69 2.61 -1.40
N GLY A 122 -7.48 1.35 -1.03
CA GLY A 122 -7.45 0.22 -1.95
C GLY A 122 -6.85 -1.01 -1.30
N LEU A 123 -7.18 -2.19 -1.82
CA LEU A 123 -6.49 -3.40 -1.41
C LEU A 123 -5.20 -3.51 -2.22
N PRO A 124 -4.04 -3.59 -1.57
CA PRO A 124 -2.80 -3.81 -2.27
C PRO A 124 -2.80 -5.16 -2.98
N SER A 125 -2.12 -5.23 -4.12
CA SER A 125 -1.90 -6.47 -4.85
C SER A 125 -0.47 -6.50 -5.38
N GLU A 126 0.04 -7.68 -5.69
CA GLU A 126 1.36 -7.83 -6.31
C GLU A 126 1.42 -7.26 -7.73
N ALA A 127 0.27 -6.99 -8.33
CA ALA A 127 0.12 -6.48 -9.70
C ALA A 127 -0.23 -4.98 -9.76
N SER A 128 -0.27 -4.29 -8.61
CA SER A 128 -0.69 -2.88 -8.53
C SER A 128 0.43 -1.95 -8.10
#